data_5523e4ed3964fb1a02101cfcef0eefd5
#
_entry.id   5523e4ed3964fb1a02101cfcef0eefd5
#
_cell.length_a   1.000
_cell.length_b   1.000
_cell.length_c   1.000
_cell.angle_alpha   90.00
_cell.angle_beta   90.00
_cell.angle_gamma   90.00
#
_symmetry.space_group_name_H-M   'P 1'
#
loop_
_entity.id
_entity.type
_entity.pdbx_description
1 polymer ?
#
loop_
_entity_poly.entity_id
_entity_poly.type
_entity_poly.pdbx_seq_one_letter_code
_entity_poly.pdbx_strand_id
1 'polypeptide(L)'
;MSYENWKDNICTFEVMDVRGKKMDFIPALKAKAAALKNGEGLHIIQTFEPFPLYPVLALMGFEHHTENVRGSEYHIWFYRVKKGE
;
A
#
# COMPACT_ATOMS: atom_id res chain seq x y z
N MET A 1 -4.24 6.88 18.88
CA MET A 1 -4.84 7.65 17.79
C MET A 1 -5.24 6.73 16.66
N SER A 2 -6.40 6.96 16.09
CA SER A 2 -6.93 6.14 15.03
C SER A 2 -6.50 6.66 13.67
N TYR A 3 -6.25 5.74 12.74
CA TYR A 3 -5.95 6.10 11.35
C TYR A 3 -7.09 5.68 10.42
N GLU A 4 -8.30 5.59 10.98
CA GLU A 4 -9.47 5.23 10.20
C GLU A 4 -9.78 6.27 9.13
N ASN A 5 -9.25 7.49 9.29
CA ASN A 5 -9.48 8.56 8.34
C ASN A 5 -8.41 8.63 7.26
N TRP A 6 -7.68 7.54 7.03
CA TRP A 6 -6.67 7.52 5.97
C TRP A 6 -7.28 7.90 4.61
N LYS A 7 -8.56 7.65 4.43
CA LYS A 7 -9.24 7.98 3.18
C LYS A 7 -9.26 9.48 2.91
N ASP A 8 -9.15 10.30 3.94
CA ASP A 8 -9.12 11.75 3.76
C ASP A 8 -7.86 12.20 3.06
N ASN A 9 -6.81 11.39 3.10
CA ASN A 9 -5.53 11.70 2.47
C ASN A 9 -5.30 10.89 1.20
N ILE A 10 -6.31 10.15 0.75
CA ILE A 10 -6.12 9.20 -0.35
C ILE A 10 -5.64 9.89 -1.62
N CYS A 11 -6.01 11.14 -1.83
CA CYS A 11 -5.60 11.86 -3.03
C CYS A 11 -4.11 12.22 -3.02
N THR A 12 -3.46 12.10 -1.87
CA THR A 12 -2.01 12.34 -1.78
C THR A 12 -1.20 11.06 -1.98
N PHE A 13 -1.88 9.90 -2.05
CA PHE A 13 -1.20 8.63 -2.23
C PHE A 13 -0.67 8.53 -3.65
N GLU A 14 0.58 8.12 -3.78
CA GLU A 14 1.13 7.85 -5.09
C GLU A 14 0.52 6.55 -5.62
N VAL A 15 0.04 6.59 -6.86
CA VAL A 15 -0.54 5.41 -7.48
C VAL A 15 0.57 4.62 -8.18
N MET A 16 0.65 3.33 -7.88
CA MET A 16 1.59 2.42 -8.53
C MET A 16 0.77 1.33 -9.23
N ASP A 17 0.64 1.45 -10.54
CA ASP A 17 -0.05 0.44 -11.34
C ASP A 17 0.99 -0.62 -11.70
N VAL A 18 0.92 -1.74 -10.99
CA VAL A 18 1.90 -2.82 -11.15
C VAL A 18 1.26 -4.07 -11.76
N ARG A 19 0.14 -3.88 -12.45
CA ARG A 19 -0.53 -4.99 -13.12
C ARG A 19 0.42 -5.58 -14.15
N GLY A 20 0.52 -6.91 -14.15
CA GLY A 20 1.41 -7.62 -15.02
C GLY A 20 2.84 -7.75 -14.52
N LYS A 21 3.18 -7.11 -13.44
CA LYS A 21 4.55 -7.16 -12.89
C LYS A 21 4.73 -8.25 -11.85
N LYS A 22 3.65 -8.97 -11.52
CA LYS A 22 3.69 -9.99 -10.47
C LYS A 22 4.24 -9.38 -9.19
N MET A 23 5.33 -9.93 -8.66
CA MET A 23 5.92 -9.42 -7.42
C MET A 23 7.20 -8.61 -7.66
N ASP A 24 7.53 -8.33 -8.90
CA ASP A 24 8.78 -7.63 -9.24
C ASP A 24 8.77 -6.16 -8.78
N PHE A 25 7.60 -5.64 -8.41
CA PHE A 25 7.48 -4.26 -7.96
C PHE A 25 7.91 -4.06 -6.51
N ILE A 26 8.17 -5.13 -5.77
CA ILE A 26 8.39 -5.04 -4.33
C ILE A 26 9.59 -4.17 -3.95
N PRO A 27 10.76 -4.29 -4.61
CA PRO A 27 11.88 -3.43 -4.22
C PRO A 27 11.56 -1.95 -4.36
N ALA A 28 10.90 -1.56 -5.45
CA ALA A 28 10.52 -0.16 -5.66
C ALA A 28 9.49 0.27 -4.62
N LEU A 29 8.52 -0.60 -4.32
CA LEU A 29 7.51 -0.30 -3.32
C LEU A 29 8.13 -0.07 -1.95
N LYS A 30 9.07 -0.94 -1.55
CA LYS A 30 9.70 -0.82 -0.25
C LYS A 30 10.50 0.49 -0.14
N ALA A 31 11.18 0.87 -1.23
CA ALA A 31 11.94 2.11 -1.22
C ALA A 31 11.02 3.32 -1.05
N LYS A 32 9.89 3.33 -1.77
CA LYS A 32 8.93 4.42 -1.64
C LYS A 32 8.29 4.43 -0.25
N ALA A 33 7.94 3.25 0.26
CA ALA A 33 7.32 3.14 1.57
C ALA A 33 8.24 3.66 2.67
N ALA A 34 9.53 3.36 2.58
CA ALA A 34 10.49 3.77 3.60
C ALA A 34 10.58 5.29 3.72
N ALA A 35 10.28 6.01 2.66
CA ALA A 35 10.35 7.47 2.66
C ALA A 35 9.07 8.14 3.16
N LEU A 36 8.00 7.38 3.38
CA LEU A 36 6.71 7.95 3.76
C LEU A 36 6.65 8.26 5.24
N LYS A 37 5.91 9.31 5.55
CA LYS A 37 5.66 9.72 6.94
C LYS A 37 4.31 9.19 7.39
N ASN A 38 4.07 9.30 8.70
CA ASN A 38 2.79 8.86 9.26
C ASN A 38 1.63 9.57 8.53
N GLY A 39 0.62 8.80 8.18
CA GLY A 39 -0.54 9.31 7.46
C GLY A 39 -0.40 9.32 5.95
N GLU A 40 0.82 9.14 5.44
CA GLU A 40 1.04 9.05 4.01
C GLU A 40 0.90 7.61 3.56
N GLY A 41 0.71 7.41 2.25
CA GLY A 41 0.49 6.06 1.77
C GLY A 41 0.72 5.89 0.29
N LEU A 42 0.46 4.67 -0.16
CA LEU A 42 0.61 4.27 -1.55
C LEU A 42 -0.67 3.55 -1.97
N HIS A 43 -1.02 3.73 -3.23
CA HIS A 43 -2.18 3.08 -3.83
C HIS A 43 -1.68 2.13 -4.92
N ILE A 44 -1.76 0.83 -4.65
CA ILE A 44 -1.24 -0.20 -5.55
C ILE A 44 -2.39 -0.79 -6.34
N ILE A 45 -2.20 -0.95 -7.64
CA ILE A 45 -3.17 -1.63 -8.50
C ILE A 45 -2.50 -2.89 -9.01
N GLN A 46 -3.13 -4.05 -8.76
CA GLN A 46 -2.56 -5.33 -9.12
C GLN A 46 -3.67 -6.25 -9.64
N THR A 47 -3.28 -7.34 -10.31
CA THR A 47 -4.23 -8.30 -10.85
C THR A 47 -4.57 -9.41 -9.86
N PHE A 48 -3.94 -9.40 -8.69
CA PHE A 48 -4.19 -10.39 -7.64
C PHE A 48 -3.94 -9.72 -6.30
N GLU A 49 -4.42 -10.33 -5.23
CA GLU A 49 -4.20 -9.79 -3.89
C GLU A 49 -2.80 -10.23 -3.42
N PRO A 50 -1.89 -9.27 -3.17
CA PRO A 50 -0.50 -9.61 -2.83
C PRO A 50 -0.35 -9.96 -1.35
N PHE A 51 -0.91 -11.08 -0.91
CA PHE A 51 -0.90 -11.48 0.50
C PHE A 51 0.49 -11.45 1.13
N PRO A 52 1.55 -11.94 0.47
CA PRO A 52 2.86 -11.93 1.12
C PRO A 52 3.40 -10.54 1.43
N LEU A 53 2.86 -9.53 0.77
CA LEU A 53 3.32 -8.16 0.98
C LEU A 53 2.81 -7.57 2.29
N TYR A 54 1.66 -8.03 2.75
CA TYR A 54 1.02 -7.45 3.93
C TYR A 54 1.90 -7.51 5.18
N PRO A 55 2.47 -8.68 5.56
CA PRO A 55 3.32 -8.69 6.75
C PRO A 55 4.61 -7.89 6.56
N VAL A 56 5.12 -7.81 5.33
CA VAL A 56 6.31 -7.01 5.06
C VAL A 56 6.05 -5.56 5.39
N LEU A 57 4.95 -5.01 4.88
CA LEU A 57 4.63 -3.60 5.13
C LEU A 57 4.16 -3.37 6.56
N ALA A 58 3.54 -4.37 7.17
CA ALA A 58 3.15 -4.26 8.58
C ALA A 58 4.37 -4.03 9.46
N LEU A 59 5.47 -4.73 9.18
CA LEU A 59 6.70 -4.56 9.93
C LEU A 59 7.30 -3.18 9.73
N MET A 60 6.96 -2.52 8.63
CA MET A 60 7.42 -1.16 8.35
C MET A 60 6.49 -0.10 8.92
N GLY A 61 5.42 -0.50 9.63
CA GLY A 61 4.51 0.45 10.24
C GLY A 61 3.32 0.82 9.38
N PHE A 62 2.95 -0.04 8.43
CA PHE A 62 1.82 0.21 7.52
C PHE A 62 0.65 -0.69 7.82
N GLU A 63 -0.54 -0.14 7.67
CA GLU A 63 -1.77 -0.92 7.55
C GLU A 63 -2.23 -0.86 6.10
N HIS A 64 -3.23 -1.66 5.78
CA HIS A 64 -3.69 -1.72 4.41
C HIS A 64 -5.20 -1.90 4.35
N HIS A 65 -5.74 -1.51 3.20
CA HIS A 65 -7.12 -1.77 2.84
C HIS A 65 -7.12 -2.26 1.41
N THR A 66 -7.81 -3.37 1.15
CA THR A 66 -7.84 -3.98 -0.17
C THR A 66 -9.27 -4.06 -0.68
N GLU A 67 -9.47 -3.72 -1.94
CA GLU A 67 -10.75 -3.90 -2.61
C GLU A 67 -10.53 -4.60 -3.93
N ASN A 68 -11.37 -5.60 -4.20
CA ASN A 68 -11.43 -6.22 -5.51
C ASN A 68 -12.50 -5.47 -6.30
N VAL A 69 -12.05 -4.60 -7.19
CA VAL A 69 -12.94 -3.73 -7.93
C VAL A 69 -13.71 -4.51 -9.00
N ARG A 70 -13.00 -5.39 -9.69
CA ARG A 70 -13.60 -6.25 -10.71
C ARG A 70 -12.60 -7.35 -11.04
N GLY A 71 -13.11 -8.56 -11.28
CA GLY A 71 -12.31 -9.66 -11.77
C GLY A 71 -10.88 -9.68 -11.28
N SER A 72 -9.96 -9.31 -12.15
CA SER A 72 -8.54 -9.31 -11.84
C SER A 72 -8.00 -7.88 -11.65
N GLU A 73 -8.79 -7.04 -10.98
CA GLU A 73 -8.30 -5.70 -10.63
C GLU A 73 -8.47 -5.50 -9.13
N TYR A 74 -7.35 -5.47 -8.43
CA TYR A 74 -7.29 -5.26 -6.99
C TYR A 74 -6.64 -3.92 -6.71
N HIS A 75 -7.24 -3.15 -5.81
CA HIS A 75 -6.69 -1.88 -5.35
C HIS A 75 -6.32 -2.05 -3.89
N ILE A 76 -5.07 -1.80 -3.56
CA ILE A 76 -4.56 -1.94 -2.20
C ILE A 76 -4.00 -0.58 -1.78
N TRP A 77 -4.54 -0.05 -0.68
CA TRP A 77 -4.05 1.19 -0.12
C TRP A 77 -3.22 0.83 1.11
N PHE A 78 -1.92 1.16 1.06
CA PHE A 78 -1.04 1.03 2.22
C PHE A 78 -0.85 2.42 2.81
N TYR A 79 -1.04 2.54 4.10
CA TYR A 79 -0.90 3.83 4.76
C TYR A 79 -0.10 3.64 6.04
N ARG A 80 0.86 4.56 6.27
CA ARG A 80 1.73 4.45 7.42
C ARG A 80 1.01 4.93 8.66
N VAL A 81 0.89 4.06 9.64
CA VAL A 81 0.28 4.41 10.93
C VAL A 81 1.34 4.64 11.98
N LYS A 82 2.56 4.18 11.73
CA LYS A 82 3.65 4.34 12.67
C LYS A 82 4.96 4.30 11.91
N LYS A 83 5.80 5.31 12.13
CA LYS A 83 7.12 5.32 11.51
C LYS A 83 7.92 4.13 12.04
N GLY A 84 8.52 3.37 11.14
CA GLY A 84 9.32 2.22 11.51
C GLY A 84 10.47 2.63 12.42
N GLU A 85 10.79 1.77 13.35
CA GLU A 85 11.88 2.02 14.31
C GLU A 85 13.11 1.25 13.95
#